data_2f31a0938c582659babfa8423ceea6dd
#
_entry.id   2f31a0938c582659babfa8423ceea6dd
#
_cell.length_a   1.000
_cell.length_b   1.000
_cell.length_c   1.000
_cell.angle_alpha   90.00
_cell.angle_beta   90.00
_cell.angle_gamma   90.00
#
_symmetry.space_group_name_H-M   'P 1'
#
loop_
_entity.id
_entity.type
_entity.pdbx_description
1 polymer ?
#
loop_
_entity_poly.entity_id
_entity_poly.type
_entity_poly.pdbx_seq_one_letter_code
_entity_poly.pdbx_strand_id
1 'polypeptide(L)'
;YLQGAEGAFLNIAKLFCREGKEKQANSVNIIGATPLDFSVNTSVSSIKKWLLDNGFSVQSCFAMDSSLDEISTAPQAAVSLVISSDGIASAKYLFDTYGVPYVVGVPVGKSFSKKLSADLKRAVSEGVCINSCGEKAVENAHMIVAGESVFASSLGAELGAKTVATVGIRNSEVLSGTDIFCEEEAELEKLFSQHKTVIADPLFSPICKGARFISLPHVAFSGRCFLKDIPDLIDKDVSKILNL
;
A
#
# COMPACT_ATOMS: atom_id res chain seq x y z
N TYR A 1 0.62 16.21 0.50
CA TYR A 1 0.14 15.80 -0.83
C TYR A 1 -0.96 14.75 -0.75
N LEU A 2 -0.92 13.82 0.21
CA LEU A 2 -1.87 12.70 0.32
C LEU A 2 -3.33 13.14 0.46
N GLN A 3 -3.64 14.13 1.29
CA GLN A 3 -5.01 14.66 1.38
C GLN A 3 -5.50 15.22 0.04
N GLY A 4 -4.61 15.85 -0.73
CA GLY A 4 -4.93 16.32 -2.07
C GLY A 4 -5.15 15.17 -3.06
N ALA A 5 -4.33 14.12 -2.98
CA ALA A 5 -4.47 12.91 -3.79
C ALA A 5 -5.76 12.14 -3.43
N GLU A 6 -6.06 11.96 -2.13
CA GLU A 6 -7.30 11.34 -1.65
C GLU A 6 -8.53 12.08 -2.18
N GLY A 7 -8.55 13.42 -2.04
CA GLY A 7 -9.64 14.25 -2.55
C GLY A 7 -9.79 14.14 -4.07
N ALA A 8 -8.69 14.09 -4.81
CA ALA A 8 -8.70 13.91 -6.26
C ALA A 8 -9.26 12.53 -6.65
N PHE A 9 -8.78 11.45 -6.05
CA PHE A 9 -9.30 10.11 -6.29
C PHE A 9 -10.79 9.99 -6.00
N LEU A 10 -11.23 10.51 -4.84
CA LEU A 10 -12.63 10.49 -4.45
C LEU A 10 -13.51 11.28 -5.43
N ASN A 11 -13.04 12.44 -5.88
CA ASN A 11 -13.78 13.25 -6.85
C ASN A 11 -13.82 12.57 -8.22
N ILE A 12 -12.73 11.94 -8.66
CA ILE A 12 -12.71 11.14 -9.89
C ILE A 12 -13.75 10.01 -9.79
N ALA A 13 -13.78 9.27 -8.68
CA ALA A 13 -14.77 8.21 -8.48
C ALA A 13 -16.21 8.76 -8.54
N LYS A 14 -16.49 9.85 -7.84
CA LYS A 14 -17.83 10.46 -7.80
C LYS A 14 -18.29 11.02 -9.15
N LEU A 15 -17.37 11.59 -9.93
CA LEU A 15 -17.72 12.25 -11.19
C LEU A 15 -17.80 11.28 -12.36
N PHE A 16 -16.95 10.26 -12.40
CA PHE A 16 -16.80 9.41 -13.58
C PHE A 16 -17.36 8.00 -13.40
N CYS A 17 -17.34 7.41 -12.20
CA CYS A 17 -17.92 6.08 -12.01
C CYS A 17 -19.42 6.06 -12.30
N ARG A 18 -19.87 5.06 -13.03
CA ARG A 18 -21.28 4.88 -13.43
C ARG A 18 -21.74 3.48 -13.05
N GLU A 19 -23.00 3.39 -12.65
CA GLU A 19 -23.62 2.12 -12.39
C GLU A 19 -23.55 1.25 -13.65
N GLY A 20 -22.94 0.06 -13.50
CA GLY A 20 -22.75 -0.89 -14.59
C GLY A 20 -23.82 -1.96 -14.58
N LYS A 21 -23.98 -2.66 -15.71
CA LYS A 21 -25.02 -3.67 -15.85
C LYS A 21 -24.73 -4.96 -15.08
N GLU A 22 -23.45 -5.39 -14.99
CA GLU A 22 -23.05 -6.64 -14.34
C GLU A 22 -21.67 -6.52 -13.72
N LYS A 23 -21.47 -7.20 -12.60
CA LYS A 23 -20.12 -7.36 -11.98
C LYS A 23 -19.27 -8.27 -12.85
N GLN A 24 -18.04 -7.90 -13.09
CA GLN A 24 -17.05 -8.73 -13.79
C GLN A 24 -16.37 -9.64 -12.80
N ALA A 25 -16.58 -10.94 -12.92
CA ALA A 25 -15.96 -11.92 -12.06
C ALA A 25 -14.42 -11.79 -12.07
N ASN A 26 -13.80 -11.90 -10.90
CA ASN A 26 -12.35 -11.85 -10.72
C ASN A 26 -11.67 -10.59 -11.27
N SER A 27 -12.38 -9.47 -11.37
CA SER A 27 -11.79 -8.19 -11.78
C SER A 27 -11.48 -7.31 -10.56
N VAL A 28 -10.38 -6.54 -10.66
CA VAL A 28 -9.83 -5.73 -9.56
C VAL A 28 -9.60 -4.30 -10.01
N ASN A 29 -10.06 -3.33 -9.22
CA ASN A 29 -9.57 -1.96 -9.31
C ASN A 29 -8.30 -1.82 -8.47
N ILE A 30 -7.26 -1.17 -8.98
CA ILE A 30 -6.10 -0.72 -8.20
C ILE A 30 -6.33 0.75 -7.85
N ILE A 31 -6.36 1.08 -6.56
CA ILE A 31 -6.62 2.45 -6.07
C ILE A 31 -5.48 2.89 -5.15
N GLY A 32 -5.01 4.14 -5.33
CA GLY A 32 -3.86 4.68 -4.59
C GLY A 32 -2.53 4.55 -5.33
N ALA A 33 -2.56 4.28 -6.65
CA ALA A 33 -1.36 4.21 -7.47
C ALA A 33 -0.90 5.62 -7.88
N THR A 34 -0.27 6.36 -6.98
CA THR A 34 0.28 7.67 -7.33
C THR A 34 1.70 7.59 -7.88
N PRO A 35 2.10 8.50 -8.78
CA PRO A 35 3.48 8.58 -9.23
C PRO A 35 4.49 8.89 -8.12
N LEU A 36 4.06 9.45 -6.99
CA LEU A 36 4.93 9.73 -5.85
C LEU A 36 5.27 8.46 -5.05
N ASP A 37 4.38 7.48 -5.07
CA ASP A 37 4.54 6.24 -4.32
C ASP A 37 5.03 5.08 -5.20
N PHE A 38 4.64 5.05 -6.50
CA PHE A 38 4.81 3.87 -7.34
C PHE A 38 5.42 4.12 -8.73
N SER A 39 5.99 5.30 -9.02
CA SER A 39 6.25 5.73 -10.41
C SER A 39 7.45 5.10 -11.12
N VAL A 40 8.48 4.66 -10.40
CA VAL A 40 9.80 4.52 -11.03
C VAL A 40 10.41 3.12 -10.99
N ASN A 41 9.85 2.22 -10.20
CA ASN A 41 10.43 0.91 -9.90
C ASN A 41 9.63 -0.27 -10.47
N THR A 42 8.82 -0.05 -11.48
CA THR A 42 7.94 -1.07 -12.08
C THR A 42 6.88 -1.67 -11.13
N SER A 43 6.74 -1.17 -9.89
CA SER A 43 5.84 -1.76 -8.89
C SER A 43 4.40 -1.90 -9.38
N VAL A 44 3.84 -0.91 -10.09
CA VAL A 44 2.46 -1.01 -10.61
C VAL A 44 2.32 -2.13 -11.64
N SER A 45 3.28 -2.25 -12.58
CA SER A 45 3.26 -3.36 -13.55
C SER A 45 3.49 -4.71 -12.88
N SER A 46 4.31 -4.76 -11.83
CA SER A 46 4.50 -5.97 -11.01
C SER A 46 3.24 -6.33 -10.23
N ILE A 47 2.49 -5.35 -9.69
CA ILE A 47 1.18 -5.59 -9.05
C ILE A 47 0.17 -6.13 -10.06
N LYS A 48 0.08 -5.52 -11.26
CA LYS A 48 -0.82 -6.01 -12.34
C LYS A 48 -0.48 -7.45 -12.73
N LYS A 49 0.82 -7.75 -12.88
CA LYS A 49 1.28 -9.11 -13.16
C LYS A 49 0.92 -10.08 -12.03
N TRP A 50 1.19 -9.70 -10.78
CA TRP A 50 0.85 -10.51 -9.62
C TRP A 50 -0.65 -10.80 -9.53
N LEU A 51 -1.52 -9.81 -9.78
CA LEU A 51 -2.97 -10.01 -9.86
C LEU A 51 -3.34 -11.04 -10.92
N LEU A 52 -2.77 -10.92 -12.12
CA LEU A 52 -3.01 -11.87 -13.22
C LEU A 52 -2.56 -13.29 -12.85
N ASP A 53 -1.37 -13.44 -12.27
CA ASP A 53 -0.82 -14.73 -11.82
C ASP A 53 -1.68 -15.38 -10.70
N ASN A 54 -2.49 -14.57 -9.97
CA ASN A 54 -3.43 -15.03 -8.94
C ASN A 54 -4.88 -15.20 -9.44
N GLY A 55 -5.11 -15.07 -10.75
CA GLY A 55 -6.40 -15.29 -11.41
C GLY A 55 -7.32 -14.07 -11.43
N PHE A 56 -6.79 -12.86 -11.27
CA PHE A 56 -7.53 -11.61 -11.36
C PHE A 56 -7.16 -10.84 -12.64
N SER A 57 -8.15 -10.16 -13.24
CA SER A 57 -7.94 -9.16 -14.27
C SER A 57 -8.01 -7.75 -13.68
N VAL A 58 -7.23 -6.81 -14.21
CA VAL A 58 -7.31 -5.41 -13.77
C VAL A 58 -8.41 -4.69 -14.54
N GLN A 59 -9.42 -4.18 -13.82
CA GLN A 59 -10.52 -3.38 -14.35
C GLN A 59 -10.10 -1.92 -14.56
N SER A 60 -9.44 -1.34 -13.56
CA SER A 60 -8.92 0.01 -13.60
C SER A 60 -7.72 0.16 -12.67
N CYS A 61 -6.87 1.14 -12.97
CA CYS A 61 -5.77 1.56 -12.09
C CYS A 61 -5.83 3.09 -11.99
N PHE A 62 -6.41 3.61 -10.91
CA PHE A 62 -6.64 5.04 -10.76
C PHE A 62 -5.31 5.79 -10.76
N ALA A 63 -5.25 6.86 -11.57
CA ALA A 63 -4.12 7.76 -11.80
C ALA A 63 -2.90 7.17 -12.53
N MET A 64 -2.80 5.86 -12.73
CA MET A 64 -1.70 5.25 -13.48
C MET A 64 -2.20 4.19 -14.46
N ASP A 65 -2.00 4.44 -15.75
CA ASP A 65 -2.32 3.53 -16.86
C ASP A 65 -3.82 3.19 -17.05
N SER A 66 -4.73 4.08 -16.64
CA SER A 66 -6.16 3.94 -16.96
C SER A 66 -6.73 5.19 -17.59
N SER A 67 -7.55 4.97 -18.60
CA SER A 67 -8.40 6.00 -19.18
C SER A 67 -9.58 6.34 -18.27
N LEU A 68 -10.22 7.49 -18.48
CA LEU A 68 -11.47 7.82 -17.77
C LEU A 68 -12.59 6.84 -18.07
N ASP A 69 -12.60 6.24 -19.26
CA ASP A 69 -13.60 5.22 -19.62
C ASP A 69 -13.41 3.96 -18.78
N GLU A 70 -12.17 3.48 -18.59
CA GLU A 70 -11.89 2.35 -17.69
C GLU A 70 -12.26 2.68 -16.24
N ILE A 71 -11.92 3.88 -15.75
CA ILE A 71 -12.31 4.34 -14.41
C ILE A 71 -13.83 4.40 -14.28
N SER A 72 -14.56 4.79 -15.33
CA SER A 72 -16.02 4.85 -15.29
C SER A 72 -16.65 3.48 -15.04
N THR A 73 -15.97 2.40 -15.41
CA THR A 73 -16.42 1.01 -15.23
C THR A 73 -15.96 0.39 -13.90
N ALA A 74 -15.23 1.13 -13.05
CA ALA A 74 -14.76 0.63 -11.76
C ALA A 74 -15.87 0.04 -10.86
N PRO A 75 -17.13 0.51 -10.87
CA PRO A 75 -18.23 -0.14 -10.16
C PRO A 75 -18.53 -1.58 -10.58
N GLN A 76 -18.05 -2.02 -11.74
CA GLN A 76 -18.26 -3.39 -12.23
C GLN A 76 -17.21 -4.37 -11.70
N ALA A 77 -16.15 -3.87 -11.06
CA ALA A 77 -15.12 -4.74 -10.49
C ALA A 77 -15.68 -5.64 -9.36
N ALA A 78 -15.09 -6.82 -9.23
CA ALA A 78 -15.41 -7.73 -8.14
C ALA A 78 -14.86 -7.25 -6.79
N VAL A 79 -13.72 -6.54 -6.79
CA VAL A 79 -13.05 -6.04 -5.59
C VAL A 79 -12.14 -4.86 -5.94
N SER A 80 -11.84 -3.99 -4.97
CA SER A 80 -10.79 -2.97 -5.08
C SER A 80 -9.58 -3.34 -4.23
N LEU A 81 -8.38 -3.27 -4.79
CA LEU A 81 -7.11 -3.35 -4.07
C LEU A 81 -6.62 -1.93 -3.78
N VAL A 82 -6.53 -1.58 -2.50
CA VAL A 82 -6.07 -0.27 -2.03
C VAL A 82 -4.60 -0.38 -1.63
N ILE A 83 -3.72 0.28 -2.38
CA ILE A 83 -2.27 0.15 -2.22
C ILE A 83 -1.60 1.35 -1.54
N SER A 84 -2.34 2.41 -1.26
CA SER A 84 -1.91 3.59 -0.50
C SER A 84 -3.08 4.17 0.27
N SER A 85 -2.80 4.87 1.35
CA SER A 85 -3.82 5.46 2.23
C SER A 85 -4.73 6.48 1.54
N ASP A 86 -4.26 7.13 0.49
CA ASP A 86 -5.04 8.08 -0.31
C ASP A 86 -6.13 7.42 -1.17
N GLY A 87 -6.05 6.11 -1.37
CA GLY A 87 -7.07 5.32 -2.07
C GLY A 87 -8.28 4.94 -1.23
N ILE A 88 -8.21 5.04 0.11
CA ILE A 88 -9.21 4.48 1.03
C ILE A 88 -10.57 5.15 0.87
N ALA A 89 -10.62 6.50 0.82
CA ALA A 89 -11.89 7.22 0.68
C ALA A 89 -12.63 6.86 -0.61
N SER A 90 -11.91 6.64 -1.70
CA SER A 90 -12.49 6.22 -2.98
C SER A 90 -13.00 4.78 -2.94
N ALA A 91 -12.23 3.88 -2.31
CA ALA A 91 -12.64 2.48 -2.14
C ALA A 91 -13.90 2.37 -1.27
N LYS A 92 -13.98 3.14 -0.18
CA LYS A 92 -15.20 3.24 0.64
C LYS A 92 -16.39 3.76 -0.17
N TYR A 93 -16.19 4.81 -0.95
CA TYR A 93 -17.26 5.34 -1.81
C TYR A 93 -17.75 4.28 -2.80
N LEU A 94 -16.86 3.50 -3.43
CA LEU A 94 -17.23 2.40 -4.33
C LEU A 94 -17.97 1.27 -3.59
N PHE A 95 -17.58 0.98 -2.36
CA PHE A 95 -18.28 0.01 -1.53
C PHE A 95 -19.67 0.50 -1.13
N ASP A 96 -19.77 1.68 -0.55
CA ASP A 96 -21.04 2.24 -0.03
C ASP A 96 -22.06 2.49 -1.14
N THR A 97 -21.59 2.89 -2.34
CA THR A 97 -22.47 3.28 -3.44
C THR A 97 -22.79 2.11 -4.39
N TYR A 98 -21.81 1.24 -4.65
CA TYR A 98 -21.92 0.20 -5.68
C TYR A 98 -21.69 -1.23 -5.16
N GLY A 99 -21.43 -1.39 -3.86
CA GLY A 99 -21.18 -2.70 -3.27
C GLY A 99 -19.89 -3.37 -3.78
N VAL A 100 -18.86 -2.59 -4.14
CA VAL A 100 -17.54 -3.12 -4.50
C VAL A 100 -16.70 -3.24 -3.24
N PRO A 101 -16.47 -4.44 -2.69
CA PRO A 101 -15.65 -4.60 -1.50
C PRO A 101 -14.20 -4.19 -1.78
N TYR A 102 -13.43 -3.90 -0.72
CA TYR A 102 -12.02 -3.54 -0.89
C TYR A 102 -11.11 -4.30 0.07
N VAL A 103 -9.87 -4.46 -0.36
CA VAL A 103 -8.79 -5.02 0.44
C VAL A 103 -7.63 -4.03 0.49
N VAL A 104 -7.13 -3.73 1.69
CA VAL A 104 -6.00 -2.81 1.89
C VAL A 104 -4.71 -3.59 2.05
N GLY A 105 -3.70 -3.27 1.24
CA GLY A 105 -2.36 -3.85 1.28
C GLY A 105 -1.63 -3.77 -0.04
N VAL A 106 -0.30 -3.80 0.04
CA VAL A 106 0.60 -3.89 -1.13
C VAL A 106 1.20 -5.29 -1.15
N PRO A 107 1.21 -6.03 -2.27
CA PRO A 107 1.71 -7.41 -2.32
C PRO A 107 3.26 -7.46 -2.25
N VAL A 108 3.84 -6.93 -1.17
CA VAL A 108 5.28 -6.99 -0.89
C VAL A 108 5.66 -8.33 -0.27
N GLY A 109 6.81 -8.85 -0.64
CA GLY A 109 7.28 -10.13 -0.13
C GLY A 109 6.50 -11.33 -0.63
N LYS A 110 6.87 -12.51 -0.22
CA LYS A 110 6.21 -13.76 -0.62
C LYS A 110 5.07 -14.17 0.31
N SER A 111 5.29 -14.04 1.60
CA SER A 111 4.33 -14.46 2.62
C SER A 111 3.12 -13.55 2.64
N PHE A 112 3.35 -12.24 2.72
CA PHE A 112 2.27 -11.26 2.74
C PHE A 112 1.50 -11.22 1.40
N SER A 113 2.17 -11.34 0.26
CA SER A 113 1.51 -11.45 -1.05
C SER A 113 0.55 -12.63 -1.12
N LYS A 114 0.94 -13.79 -0.58
CA LYS A 114 0.06 -14.98 -0.51
C LYS A 114 -1.16 -14.72 0.37
N LYS A 115 -0.98 -14.09 1.54
CA LYS A 115 -2.08 -13.68 2.42
C LYS A 115 -3.03 -12.72 1.72
N LEU A 116 -2.49 -11.68 1.09
CA LEU A 116 -3.26 -10.65 0.38
C LEU A 116 -4.09 -11.25 -0.76
N SER A 117 -3.53 -12.22 -1.50
CA SER A 117 -4.28 -12.95 -2.54
C SER A 117 -5.46 -13.74 -1.95
N ALA A 118 -5.27 -14.38 -0.79
CA ALA A 118 -6.36 -15.09 -0.11
C ALA A 118 -7.44 -14.11 0.39
N ASP A 119 -7.04 -12.96 0.93
CA ASP A 119 -7.95 -11.91 1.37
C ASP A 119 -8.74 -11.29 0.21
N LEU A 120 -8.14 -11.10 -0.96
CA LEU A 120 -8.86 -10.67 -2.18
C LEU A 120 -9.94 -11.68 -2.58
N LYS A 121 -9.61 -12.98 -2.59
CA LYS A 121 -10.58 -14.04 -2.91
C LYS A 121 -11.72 -14.11 -1.90
N ARG A 122 -11.40 -13.94 -0.61
CA ARG A 122 -12.40 -13.88 0.47
C ARG A 122 -13.30 -12.64 0.34
N ALA A 123 -12.73 -11.47 0.05
CA ALA A 123 -13.50 -10.25 -0.17
C ALA A 123 -14.50 -10.40 -1.33
N VAL A 124 -14.08 -11.04 -2.42
CA VAL A 124 -14.99 -11.34 -3.56
C VAL A 124 -16.09 -12.30 -3.17
N SER A 125 -15.77 -13.39 -2.46
CA SER A 125 -16.75 -14.44 -2.13
C SER A 125 -17.75 -14.04 -1.04
N GLU A 126 -17.31 -13.22 -0.07
CA GLU A 126 -18.10 -12.85 1.10
C GLU A 126 -18.66 -11.42 1.03
N GLY A 127 -18.21 -10.60 0.07
CA GLY A 127 -18.62 -9.19 -0.07
C GLY A 127 -18.12 -8.30 1.08
N VAL A 128 -17.01 -8.63 1.74
CA VAL A 128 -16.48 -7.95 2.93
C VAL A 128 -15.25 -7.12 2.61
N CYS A 129 -15.07 -6.01 3.33
CA CYS A 129 -13.87 -5.19 3.27
C CYS A 129 -12.83 -5.72 4.26
N ILE A 130 -11.56 -5.79 3.86
CA ILE A 130 -10.49 -6.41 4.63
C ILE A 130 -9.27 -5.48 4.67
N ASN A 131 -8.75 -5.23 5.88
CA ASN A 131 -7.40 -4.70 6.04
C ASN A 131 -6.41 -5.85 6.23
N SER A 132 -5.68 -6.23 5.19
CA SER A 132 -4.69 -7.32 5.26
C SER A 132 -3.51 -6.99 6.17
N CYS A 133 -3.24 -5.69 6.43
CA CYS A 133 -2.18 -5.23 7.32
C CYS A 133 -2.60 -5.22 8.80
N GLY A 134 -3.91 -5.28 9.10
CA GLY A 134 -4.46 -5.00 10.43
C GLY A 134 -4.10 -6.03 11.50
N GLU A 135 -3.93 -7.28 11.11
CA GLU A 135 -3.52 -8.37 12.01
C GLU A 135 -2.14 -8.86 11.60
N LYS A 136 -1.12 -8.41 12.29
CA LYS A 136 0.25 -8.89 12.11
C LYS A 136 0.87 -9.30 13.44
N ALA A 137 1.55 -10.43 13.45
CA ALA A 137 2.43 -10.79 14.54
C ALA A 137 3.73 -9.97 14.47
N VAL A 138 4.12 -9.37 15.58
CA VAL A 138 5.43 -8.71 15.69
C VAL A 138 6.43 -9.72 16.24
N GLU A 139 7.04 -10.48 15.35
CA GLU A 139 8.05 -11.49 15.69
C GLU A 139 9.45 -10.87 15.81
N ASN A 140 9.73 -9.84 15.00
CA ASN A 140 11.00 -9.11 14.96
C ASN A 140 10.88 -7.76 15.68
N ALA A 141 10.58 -7.77 16.98
CA ALA A 141 10.37 -6.55 17.78
C ALA A 141 11.58 -5.58 17.80
N HIS A 142 12.78 -6.03 17.37
CA HIS A 142 13.97 -5.22 17.24
C HIS A 142 14.10 -4.51 15.90
N MET A 143 13.17 -4.74 14.99
CA MET A 143 13.12 -4.13 13.66
C MET A 143 11.93 -3.16 13.56
N ILE A 144 12.14 -2.03 12.90
CA ILE A 144 11.09 -1.05 12.61
C ILE A 144 11.13 -0.65 11.13
N VAL A 145 9.95 -0.55 10.52
CA VAL A 145 9.76 -0.06 9.14
C VAL A 145 9.07 1.29 9.20
N ALA A 146 9.66 2.30 8.58
CA ALA A 146 9.10 3.65 8.50
C ALA A 146 8.80 4.04 7.05
N GLY A 147 7.60 4.56 6.78
CA GLY A 147 7.20 4.96 5.43
C GLY A 147 5.73 5.34 5.28
N GLU A 148 5.21 5.24 4.06
CA GLU A 148 3.79 5.40 3.79
C GLU A 148 2.99 4.28 4.47
N SER A 149 1.83 4.63 5.05
CA SER A 149 1.13 3.75 6.00
C SER A 149 0.78 2.37 5.45
N VAL A 150 0.24 2.26 4.23
CA VAL A 150 -0.15 0.96 3.66
C VAL A 150 1.09 0.15 3.24
N PHE A 151 2.05 0.81 2.58
CA PHE A 151 3.27 0.14 2.14
C PHE A 151 4.11 -0.33 3.34
N ALA A 152 4.36 0.57 4.31
CA ALA A 152 5.13 0.24 5.49
C ALA A 152 4.46 -0.85 6.35
N SER A 153 3.13 -0.82 6.50
CA SER A 153 2.39 -1.86 7.21
C SER A 153 2.44 -3.20 6.50
N SER A 154 2.35 -3.21 5.16
CA SER A 154 2.50 -4.43 4.35
C SER A 154 3.89 -5.05 4.49
N LEU A 155 4.94 -4.21 4.41
CA LEU A 155 6.33 -4.65 4.59
C LEU A 155 6.59 -5.10 6.03
N GLY A 156 6.03 -4.39 7.01
CA GLY A 156 6.08 -4.79 8.42
C GLY A 156 5.42 -6.15 8.65
N ALA A 157 4.29 -6.43 7.99
CA ALA A 157 3.63 -7.72 8.06
C ALA A 157 4.45 -8.86 7.40
N GLU A 158 5.11 -8.58 6.28
CA GLU A 158 6.03 -9.56 5.64
C GLU A 158 7.22 -9.91 6.55
N LEU A 159 7.78 -8.90 7.23
CA LEU A 159 9.00 -9.06 8.04
C LEU A 159 8.73 -9.37 9.52
N GLY A 160 7.48 -9.39 9.97
CA GLY A 160 7.13 -9.46 11.38
C GLY A 160 7.66 -8.27 12.19
N ALA A 161 7.79 -7.10 11.58
CA ALA A 161 8.40 -5.91 12.15
C ALA A 161 7.36 -4.91 12.65
N LYS A 162 7.78 -4.01 13.57
CA LYS A 162 6.98 -2.84 13.93
C LYS A 162 6.91 -1.86 12.76
N THR A 163 5.82 -1.12 12.70
CA THR A 163 5.61 -0.10 11.67
C THR A 163 5.44 1.27 12.30
N VAL A 164 6.07 2.27 11.72
CA VAL A 164 5.76 3.67 11.95
C VAL A 164 5.37 4.32 10.61
N ALA A 165 4.15 4.84 10.55
CA ALA A 165 3.69 5.61 9.42
C ALA A 165 4.18 7.05 9.59
N THR A 166 5.10 7.47 8.75
CA THR A 166 5.66 8.84 8.70
C THR A 166 5.00 9.67 7.61
N VAL A 167 4.39 8.99 6.65
CA VAL A 167 3.55 9.56 5.60
C VAL A 167 2.33 8.67 5.47
N GLY A 168 1.19 9.29 5.30
CA GLY A 168 -0.07 8.59 5.18
C GLY A 168 -1.19 9.45 5.70
N ILE A 169 -2.42 9.04 5.41
CA ILE A 169 -3.57 9.60 6.09
C ILE A 169 -3.71 8.84 7.40
N ARG A 170 -3.76 9.58 8.50
CA ARG A 170 -3.98 8.98 9.82
C ARG A 170 -5.33 8.29 9.83
N ASN A 171 -5.32 6.99 9.61
CA ASN A 171 -6.52 6.20 9.50
C ASN A 171 -6.37 4.91 10.31
N SER A 172 -7.24 4.73 11.30
CA SER A 172 -7.33 3.52 12.13
C SER A 172 -7.64 2.26 11.31
N GLU A 173 -8.10 2.40 10.08
CA GLU A 173 -8.35 1.26 9.19
C GLU A 173 -7.08 0.69 8.55
N VAL A 174 -5.98 1.43 8.53
CA VAL A 174 -4.71 0.98 7.98
C VAL A 174 -3.76 0.51 9.07
N LEU A 175 -3.64 1.31 10.13
CA LEU A 175 -2.70 1.04 11.20
C LEU A 175 -3.28 0.02 12.18
N SER A 176 -2.53 -1.04 12.46
CA SER A 176 -2.86 -1.99 13.53
C SER A 176 -2.61 -1.36 14.90
N GLY A 177 -3.10 -2.00 15.97
CA GLY A 177 -2.88 -1.51 17.33
C GLY A 177 -1.42 -1.43 17.79
N THR A 178 -0.50 -2.04 17.04
CA THR A 178 0.95 -2.00 17.30
C THR A 178 1.68 -0.95 16.44
N ASP A 179 0.99 -0.34 15.46
CA ASP A 179 1.56 0.62 14.54
C ASP A 179 1.50 2.04 15.13
N ILE A 180 2.48 2.85 14.78
CA ILE A 180 2.61 4.21 15.27
C ILE A 180 2.45 5.17 14.09
N PHE A 181 1.71 6.24 14.30
CA PHE A 181 1.69 7.38 13.38
C PHE A 181 2.57 8.48 13.98
N CYS A 182 3.59 8.91 13.26
CA CYS A 182 4.57 9.87 13.74
C CYS A 182 4.96 10.86 12.64
N GLU A 183 4.79 12.14 12.88
CA GLU A 183 5.15 13.25 11.98
C GLU A 183 6.35 14.04 12.49
N GLU A 184 6.70 13.90 13.78
CA GLU A 184 7.75 14.68 14.42
C GLU A 184 9.11 13.98 14.38
N GLU A 185 10.13 14.65 13.83
CA GLU A 185 11.47 14.09 13.67
C GLU A 185 12.11 13.65 15.00
N ALA A 186 11.91 14.42 16.07
CA ALA A 186 12.45 14.08 17.40
C ALA A 186 11.81 12.81 17.98
N GLU A 187 10.53 12.57 17.68
CA GLU A 187 9.85 11.34 18.08
C GLU A 187 10.35 10.15 17.28
N LEU A 188 10.55 10.34 15.96
CA LEU A 188 11.16 9.34 15.09
C LEU A 188 12.57 8.95 15.54
N GLU A 189 13.44 9.92 15.86
CA GLU A 189 14.78 9.64 16.39
C GLU A 189 14.70 8.76 17.64
N LYS A 190 13.79 9.09 18.56
CA LYS A 190 13.55 8.29 19.77
C LYS A 190 13.06 6.87 19.45
N LEU A 191 12.13 6.73 18.51
CA LEU A 191 11.65 5.41 18.07
C LEU A 191 12.76 4.58 17.42
N PHE A 192 13.56 5.18 16.55
CA PHE A 192 14.66 4.49 15.88
C PHE A 192 15.73 4.03 16.88
N SER A 193 16.03 4.83 17.92
CA SER A 193 17.02 4.48 18.95
C SER A 193 16.62 3.25 19.81
N GLN A 194 15.33 2.89 19.80
CA GLN A 194 14.82 1.73 20.53
C GLN A 194 14.92 0.40 19.72
N HIS A 195 15.33 0.47 18.46
CA HIS A 195 15.38 -0.68 17.56
C HIS A 195 16.82 -0.94 17.08
N LYS A 196 17.13 -2.20 16.76
CA LYS A 196 18.44 -2.59 16.22
C LYS A 196 18.53 -2.41 14.71
N THR A 197 17.41 -2.48 14.02
CA THR A 197 17.33 -2.35 12.57
C THR A 197 16.19 -1.40 12.20
N VAL A 198 16.50 -0.41 11.37
CA VAL A 198 15.56 0.59 10.84
C VAL A 198 15.55 0.48 9.32
N ILE A 199 14.37 0.26 8.75
CA ILE A 199 14.13 0.29 7.30
C ILE A 199 13.34 1.55 6.99
N ALA A 200 13.94 2.51 6.28
CA ALA A 200 13.32 3.81 6.03
C ALA A 200 13.93 4.51 4.80
N ASP A 201 13.30 5.61 4.37
CA ASP A 201 13.87 6.47 3.35
C ASP A 201 15.24 7.04 3.80
N PRO A 202 16.22 7.16 2.87
CA PRO A 202 17.57 7.67 3.19
C PRO A 202 17.59 9.02 3.89
N LEU A 203 16.58 9.88 3.74
CA LEU A 203 16.49 11.15 4.46
C LEU A 203 16.43 10.98 5.98
N PHE A 204 15.99 9.83 6.47
CA PHE A 204 15.95 9.52 7.90
C PHE A 204 17.28 8.96 8.46
N SER A 205 18.25 8.68 7.58
CA SER A 205 19.55 8.15 8.01
C SER A 205 20.26 9.01 9.06
N PRO A 206 20.28 10.37 8.98
CA PRO A 206 20.96 11.20 9.97
C PRO A 206 20.41 11.09 11.40
N ILE A 207 19.11 10.78 11.55
CA ILE A 207 18.48 10.61 12.87
C ILE A 207 18.53 9.16 13.36
N CYS A 208 18.97 8.22 12.54
CA CYS A 208 19.12 6.81 12.91
C CYS A 208 20.48 6.56 13.58
N LYS A 209 20.63 6.89 14.87
CA LYS A 209 21.87 6.74 15.61
C LYS A 209 21.94 5.38 16.32
N GLY A 210 22.98 4.60 16.00
CA GLY A 210 23.27 3.34 16.70
C GLY A 210 22.51 2.10 16.21
N ALA A 211 21.51 2.23 15.33
CA ALA A 211 20.83 1.11 14.68
C ALA A 211 21.44 0.82 13.29
N ARG A 212 21.29 -0.41 12.81
CA ARG A 212 21.55 -0.75 11.42
C ARG A 212 20.51 -0.10 10.56
N PHE A 213 20.89 0.85 9.72
CA PHE A 213 20.00 1.51 8.77
C PHE A 213 19.97 0.78 7.45
N ILE A 214 18.77 0.48 6.95
CA ILE A 214 18.51 -0.11 5.65
C ILE A 214 17.72 0.90 4.82
N SER A 215 18.36 1.35 3.75
CA SER A 215 17.78 2.35 2.85
C SER A 215 16.64 1.75 2.04
N LEU A 216 15.47 2.36 2.13
CA LEU A 216 14.30 2.08 1.31
C LEU A 216 13.77 3.41 0.75
N PRO A 217 14.32 3.90 -0.37
CA PRO A 217 13.97 5.21 -0.89
C PRO A 217 12.52 5.27 -1.35
N HIS A 218 11.91 6.45 -1.17
CA HIS A 218 10.54 6.75 -1.56
C HIS A 218 10.47 8.15 -2.17
N VAL A 219 9.86 8.28 -3.35
CA VAL A 219 9.88 9.54 -4.13
C VAL A 219 9.26 10.71 -3.37
N ALA A 220 8.19 10.46 -2.61
CA ALA A 220 7.53 11.51 -1.83
C ALA A 220 8.41 12.09 -0.71
N PHE A 221 9.43 11.36 -0.23
CA PHE A 221 10.38 11.83 0.78
C PHE A 221 11.64 12.42 0.13
N SER A 222 12.44 11.57 -0.49
CA SER A 222 13.75 11.93 -1.01
C SER A 222 13.73 12.44 -2.45
N GLY A 223 12.55 12.57 -3.06
CA GLY A 223 12.39 13.07 -4.41
C GLY A 223 13.13 12.18 -5.41
N ARG A 224 13.90 12.82 -6.30
CA ARG A 224 14.65 12.13 -7.36
C ARG A 224 16.05 11.71 -6.97
N CYS A 225 16.46 11.94 -5.72
CA CYS A 225 17.85 11.71 -5.30
C CYS A 225 18.26 10.23 -5.40
N PHE A 226 17.32 9.32 -5.17
CA PHE A 226 17.60 7.88 -5.07
C PHE A 226 16.73 7.02 -6.00
N LEU A 227 16.26 7.58 -7.12
CA LEU A 227 15.35 6.89 -8.05
C LEU A 227 15.84 5.51 -8.52
N LYS A 228 17.16 5.38 -8.72
CA LYS A 228 17.77 4.13 -9.20
C LYS A 228 17.87 3.05 -8.12
N ASP A 229 17.73 3.47 -6.87
CA ASP A 229 17.92 2.60 -5.70
C ASP A 229 16.58 2.12 -5.12
N ILE A 230 15.45 2.58 -5.68
CA ILE A 230 14.11 2.15 -5.26
C ILE A 230 13.88 0.71 -5.73
N PRO A 231 13.78 -0.27 -4.82
CA PRO A 231 13.59 -1.66 -5.21
C PRO A 231 12.13 -1.94 -5.58
N ASP A 232 11.92 -2.87 -6.50
CA ASP A 232 10.62 -3.52 -6.67
C ASP A 232 10.55 -4.73 -5.74
N LEU A 233 9.69 -4.65 -4.71
CA LEU A 233 9.51 -5.68 -3.68
C LEU A 233 8.26 -6.56 -3.91
N ILE A 234 7.51 -6.31 -5.00
CA ILE A 234 6.24 -6.97 -5.27
C ILE A 234 6.46 -8.47 -5.52
N ASP A 235 5.88 -9.29 -4.66
CA ASP A 235 5.96 -10.76 -4.69
C ASP A 235 7.39 -11.30 -4.80
N LYS A 236 8.36 -10.66 -4.14
CA LYS A 236 9.78 -11.03 -4.17
C LYS A 236 10.32 -11.38 -2.79
N ASP A 237 11.50 -12.00 -2.76
CA ASP A 237 12.24 -12.24 -1.52
C ASP A 237 12.83 -10.93 -0.99
N VAL A 238 12.10 -10.31 -0.07
CA VAL A 238 12.44 -9.02 0.54
C VAL A 238 13.75 -9.10 1.32
N SER A 239 13.95 -10.19 2.07
CA SER A 239 15.16 -10.36 2.88
C SER A 239 16.42 -10.37 2.03
N LYS A 240 16.35 -11.01 0.87
CA LYS A 240 17.46 -11.04 -0.08
C LYS A 240 17.70 -9.67 -0.73
N ILE A 241 16.63 -8.96 -1.12
CA ILE A 241 16.76 -7.66 -1.80
C ILE A 241 17.28 -6.59 -0.84
N LEU A 242 16.80 -6.58 0.40
CA LEU A 242 17.21 -5.60 1.42
C LEU A 242 18.44 -6.04 2.22
N ASN A 243 19.03 -7.20 1.93
CA ASN A 243 20.17 -7.78 2.65
C ASN A 243 19.94 -7.87 4.17
N LEU A 244 18.77 -8.40 4.58
CA LEU A 244 18.37 -8.55 5.98
C LEU A 244 19.07 -9.72 6.67
#